data_efc1fff005fb5c3eb56761a592279509
#
_entry.id   efc1fff005fb5c3eb56761a592279509
#
_cell.length_a   1.000
_cell.length_b   1.000
_cell.length_c   1.000
_cell.angle_alpha   90.00
_cell.angle_beta   90.00
_cell.angle_gamma   90.00
#
_symmetry.space_group_name_H-M   'P 1'
#
loop_
_entity.id
_entity.type
_entity.pdbx_description
1 polymer ?
#
loop_
_entity_poly.entity_id
_entity_poly.type
_entity_poly.pdbx_seq_one_letter_code
_entity_poly.pdbx_strand_id
1 'polypeptide(L)'
;MTTRDYFTLLKKAEKGDHEAQFHVGHHYYRLQEFAKAHSWWLKSAKQNKSLGPLFNIGNLYLNGWGVKQNIKKALYYFNLVISKKIIFLPEQKVKWSELALFLIGKTYFDGILIKRNKKKGLNYYRLAAKKGNLNAAYTLSQIYGAKEDYDLKKKIFYLNQCAKAGLSIAHAELAVFYFKKNKKLFSKHYKEAMKKDKKIIDKLELTSIARDGLIFMTEEYRTKLKKINE
;
A
#
# COMPACT_ATOMS: atom_id res chain seq x y z
N MET A 1 24.75 2.07 6.03
CA MET A 1 25.20 2.85 7.21
C MET A 1 26.43 2.15 7.76
N THR A 2 27.56 2.85 7.82
CA THR A 2 28.80 2.30 8.40
C THR A 2 28.66 2.23 9.95
N THR A 3 29.52 1.44 10.59
CA THR A 3 29.56 1.36 12.07
C THR A 3 29.79 2.72 12.71
N ARG A 4 30.65 3.55 12.11
CA ARG A 4 30.92 4.92 12.56
C ARG A 4 29.70 5.83 12.50
N ASP A 5 28.92 5.72 11.41
CA ASP A 5 27.68 6.50 11.22
C ASP A 5 26.65 6.13 12.28
N TYR A 6 26.54 4.83 12.60
CA TYR A 6 25.61 4.33 13.61
C TYR A 6 25.95 4.88 15.00
N PHE A 7 27.23 4.84 15.42
CA PHE A 7 27.61 5.38 16.72
C PHE A 7 27.37 6.89 16.84
N THR A 8 27.59 7.63 15.76
CA THR A 8 27.28 9.07 15.72
C THR A 8 25.78 9.31 15.84
N LEU A 9 24.96 8.53 15.16
CA LEU A 9 23.51 8.58 15.24
C LEU A 9 23.00 8.23 16.63
N LEU A 10 23.55 7.17 17.25
CA LEU A 10 23.18 6.75 18.58
C LEU A 10 23.48 7.82 19.64
N LYS A 11 24.66 8.45 19.60
CA LYS A 11 25.00 9.57 20.48
C LYS A 11 24.02 10.76 20.37
N LYS A 12 23.56 11.09 19.14
CA LYS A 12 22.54 12.13 18.95
C LYS A 12 21.20 11.71 19.53
N ALA A 13 20.80 10.46 19.32
CA ALA A 13 19.54 9.92 19.85
C ALA A 13 19.52 9.91 21.40
N GLU A 14 20.64 9.56 22.03
CA GLU A 14 20.82 9.57 23.49
C GLU A 14 20.74 11.00 24.06
N LYS A 15 21.23 12.01 23.31
CA LYS A 15 21.09 13.44 23.65
C LYS A 15 19.68 13.99 23.41
N GLY A 16 18.75 13.16 22.95
CA GLY A 16 17.34 13.53 22.82
C GLY A 16 16.93 13.99 21.41
N ASP A 17 17.80 13.93 20.40
CA ASP A 17 17.41 14.27 19.03
C ASP A 17 16.32 13.32 18.53
N HIS A 18 15.14 13.86 18.18
CA HIS A 18 13.96 13.06 17.84
C HIS A 18 14.11 12.30 16.51
N GLU A 19 14.82 12.88 15.56
CA GLU A 19 15.05 12.27 14.24
C GLU A 19 16.06 11.13 14.37
N ALA A 20 17.15 11.36 15.12
CA ALA A 20 18.10 10.32 15.45
C ALA A 20 17.44 9.17 16.21
N GLN A 21 16.56 9.44 17.19
CA GLN A 21 15.77 8.43 17.89
C GLN A 21 14.89 7.62 16.94
N PHE A 22 14.24 8.27 15.97
CA PHE A 22 13.45 7.60 14.96
C PHE A 22 14.29 6.67 14.09
N HIS A 23 15.45 7.12 13.64
CA HIS A 23 16.36 6.32 12.80
C HIS A 23 17.05 5.19 13.59
N VAL A 24 17.40 5.37 14.84
CA VAL A 24 17.87 4.28 15.72
C VAL A 24 16.78 3.23 15.90
N GLY A 25 15.52 3.64 16.07
CA GLY A 25 14.39 2.72 16.08
C GLY A 25 14.28 1.92 14.78
N HIS A 26 14.47 2.55 13.62
CA HIS A 26 14.51 1.84 12.33
C HIS A 26 15.68 0.86 12.22
N HIS A 27 16.84 1.20 12.75
CA HIS A 27 17.98 0.30 12.78
C HIS A 27 17.65 -0.99 13.54
N TYR A 28 17.12 -0.88 14.77
CA TYR A 28 16.69 -2.02 15.57
C TYR A 28 15.55 -2.81 14.91
N TYR A 29 14.62 -2.14 14.24
CA TYR A 29 13.54 -2.80 13.49
C TYR A 29 14.09 -3.70 12.36
N ARG A 30 15.10 -3.23 11.62
CA ARG A 30 15.77 -4.02 10.57
C ARG A 30 16.54 -5.23 11.12
N LEU A 31 17.03 -5.13 12.34
CA LEU A 31 17.66 -6.24 13.08
C LEU A 31 16.61 -7.15 13.74
N GLN A 32 15.33 -6.92 13.54
CA GLN A 32 14.21 -7.61 14.18
C GLN A 32 14.19 -7.50 15.71
N GLU A 33 14.97 -6.57 16.28
CA GLU A 33 14.97 -6.23 17.70
C GLU A 33 13.81 -5.27 18.03
N PHE A 34 12.59 -5.76 17.80
CA PHE A 34 11.37 -4.94 17.79
C PHE A 34 11.08 -4.24 19.14
N ALA A 35 11.42 -4.87 20.25
CA ALA A 35 11.24 -4.26 21.57
C ALA A 35 12.14 -3.01 21.75
N LYS A 36 13.38 -3.06 21.26
CA LYS A 36 14.27 -1.90 21.25
C LYS A 36 13.76 -0.83 20.28
N ALA A 37 13.31 -1.23 19.09
CA ALA A 37 12.71 -0.32 18.13
C ALA A 37 11.50 0.42 18.74
N HIS A 38 10.60 -0.30 19.43
CA HIS A 38 9.45 0.27 20.13
C HIS A 38 9.89 1.34 21.16
N SER A 39 10.90 1.02 21.99
CA SER A 39 11.40 1.94 23.02
C SER A 39 11.95 3.25 22.41
N TRP A 40 12.72 3.14 21.32
CA TRP A 40 13.26 4.31 20.64
C TRP A 40 12.18 5.15 19.94
N TRP A 41 11.21 4.50 19.28
CA TRP A 41 10.10 5.22 18.66
C TRP A 41 9.18 5.86 19.70
N LEU A 42 9.02 5.30 20.90
CA LEU A 42 8.29 5.97 21.99
C LEU A 42 9.01 7.26 22.43
N LYS A 43 10.35 7.24 22.56
CA LYS A 43 11.13 8.44 22.89
C LYS A 43 10.92 9.53 21.82
N SER A 44 11.05 9.18 20.55
CA SER A 44 10.84 10.10 19.43
C SER A 44 9.39 10.62 19.37
N ALA A 45 8.39 9.76 19.56
CA ALA A 45 6.96 10.11 19.51
C ALA A 45 6.54 11.10 20.59
N LYS A 46 7.15 11.04 21.80
CA LYS A 46 6.87 11.96 22.92
C LYS A 46 7.17 13.41 22.55
N GLN A 47 8.08 13.66 21.65
CA GLN A 47 8.47 15.02 21.22
C GLN A 47 7.48 15.64 20.24
N ASN A 48 6.52 14.89 19.73
CA ASN A 48 5.44 15.36 18.83
C ASN A 48 5.91 16.06 17.53
N LYS A 49 7.13 15.80 17.08
CA LYS A 49 7.73 16.46 15.91
C LYS A 49 7.53 15.69 14.61
N SER A 50 7.16 14.39 14.67
CA SER A 50 6.99 13.52 13.50
C SER A 50 5.86 12.53 13.68
N LEU A 51 5.23 12.10 12.56
CA LEU A 51 4.17 11.09 12.54
C LEU A 51 4.73 9.67 12.37
N GLY A 52 5.93 9.52 11.82
CA GLY A 52 6.55 8.23 11.55
C GLY A 52 6.65 7.32 12.77
N PRO A 53 7.16 7.79 13.91
CA PRO A 53 7.23 7.00 15.14
C PRO A 53 5.87 6.48 15.58
N LEU A 54 4.82 7.32 15.55
CA LEU A 54 3.45 6.93 15.91
C LEU A 54 2.91 5.83 14.98
N PHE A 55 3.13 5.99 13.69
CA PHE A 55 2.73 4.98 12.69
C PHE A 55 3.43 3.64 12.95
N ASN A 56 4.74 3.65 13.18
CA ASN A 56 5.53 2.45 13.43
C ASN A 56 5.13 1.76 14.74
N ILE A 57 4.87 2.50 15.81
CA ILE A 57 4.36 1.95 17.07
C ILE A 57 3.00 1.27 16.83
N GLY A 58 2.11 1.91 16.06
CA GLY A 58 0.84 1.32 15.65
C GLY A 58 1.03 -0.03 14.95
N ASN A 59 2.00 -0.12 14.05
CA ASN A 59 2.34 -1.36 13.35
C ASN A 59 2.86 -2.45 14.29
N LEU A 60 3.71 -2.11 15.26
CA LEU A 60 4.19 -3.08 16.24
C LEU A 60 3.02 -3.68 17.04
N TYR A 61 2.07 -2.84 17.49
CA TYR A 61 0.88 -3.34 18.19
C TYR A 61 -0.07 -4.11 17.27
N LEU A 62 -0.17 -3.76 15.99
CA LEU A 62 -1.00 -4.47 15.02
C LEU A 62 -0.53 -5.90 14.81
N ASN A 63 0.80 -6.10 14.73
CA ASN A 63 1.41 -7.38 14.40
C ASN A 63 1.89 -8.16 15.64
N GLY A 64 1.97 -7.53 16.81
CA GLY A 64 2.54 -8.15 18.02
C GLY A 64 4.08 -8.25 17.99
N TRP A 65 4.75 -7.41 17.22
CA TRP A 65 6.21 -7.43 17.09
C TRP A 65 6.88 -6.69 18.25
N GLY A 66 7.58 -7.44 19.10
CA GLY A 66 8.28 -6.91 20.28
C GLY A 66 7.37 -6.35 21.38
N VAL A 67 6.07 -6.43 21.20
CA VAL A 67 5.02 -6.04 22.14
C VAL A 67 3.86 -7.02 22.06
N LYS A 68 3.08 -7.17 23.14
CA LYS A 68 1.83 -7.96 23.07
C LYS A 68 0.89 -7.33 22.04
N GLN A 69 0.42 -8.14 21.09
CA GLN A 69 -0.52 -7.71 20.06
C GLN A 69 -1.74 -7.03 20.67
N ASN A 70 -2.09 -5.85 20.17
CA ASN A 70 -3.21 -5.07 20.69
C ASN A 70 -3.81 -4.15 19.62
N ILE A 71 -4.89 -4.59 19.00
CA ILE A 71 -5.54 -3.88 17.92
C ILE A 71 -6.12 -2.53 18.38
N LYS A 72 -6.62 -2.42 19.62
CA LYS A 72 -7.12 -1.15 20.15
C LYS A 72 -5.99 -0.12 20.23
N LYS A 73 -4.80 -0.52 20.73
CA LYS A 73 -3.62 0.36 20.74
C LYS A 73 -3.14 0.69 19.32
N ALA A 74 -3.12 -0.27 18.40
CA ALA A 74 -2.76 -0.01 17.01
C ALA A 74 -3.66 1.06 16.39
N LEU A 75 -4.98 0.89 16.51
CA LEU A 75 -5.97 1.87 16.02
C LEU A 75 -5.84 3.23 16.69
N TYR A 76 -5.54 3.27 18.00
CA TYR A 76 -5.27 4.52 18.71
C TYR A 76 -4.09 5.27 18.07
N TYR A 77 -2.95 4.61 17.88
CA TYR A 77 -1.78 5.25 17.27
C TYR A 77 -2.03 5.68 15.81
N PHE A 78 -2.70 4.87 15.00
CA PHE A 78 -3.07 5.26 13.64
C PHE A 78 -4.04 6.46 13.61
N ASN A 79 -4.99 6.53 14.55
CA ASN A 79 -5.86 7.69 14.65
C ASN A 79 -5.09 8.96 15.07
N LEU A 80 -4.08 8.83 15.94
CA LEU A 80 -3.18 9.95 16.24
C LEU A 80 -2.45 10.46 14.99
N VAL A 81 -1.98 9.55 14.11
CA VAL A 81 -1.34 9.92 12.84
C VAL A 81 -2.28 10.73 11.95
N ILE A 82 -3.58 10.36 11.90
CA ILE A 82 -4.56 11.04 11.06
C ILE A 82 -4.96 12.40 11.65
N SER A 83 -5.18 12.47 12.96
CA SER A 83 -5.75 13.64 13.65
C SER A 83 -4.72 14.73 13.95
N LYS A 84 -3.44 14.38 14.16
CA LYS A 84 -2.44 15.37 14.54
C LYS A 84 -2.18 16.40 13.45
N LYS A 85 -2.29 17.66 13.82
CA LYS A 85 -1.83 18.81 13.04
C LYS A 85 -0.33 19.01 13.36
N ILE A 86 0.55 18.32 12.62
CA ILE A 86 1.98 18.60 12.70
C ILE A 86 2.29 19.71 11.70
N ILE A 87 2.89 20.80 12.19
CA ILE A 87 3.15 22.03 11.42
C ILE A 87 4.29 21.82 10.41
N PHE A 88 5.15 20.80 10.64
CA PHE A 88 6.33 20.55 9.82
C PHE A 88 6.08 19.52 8.71
N LEU A 89 6.35 19.90 7.46
CA LEU A 89 6.37 19.12 6.22
C LEU A 89 5.02 18.52 5.82
N PRO A 90 4.19 19.28 5.06
CA PRO A 90 2.89 18.82 4.54
C PRO A 90 2.95 17.49 3.79
N GLU A 91 4.01 17.25 3.01
CA GLU A 91 4.20 16.04 2.20
C GLU A 91 4.37 14.77 3.03
N GLN A 92 5.14 14.83 4.12
CA GLN A 92 5.29 13.69 5.04
C GLN A 92 3.99 13.35 5.74
N LYS A 93 3.18 14.35 6.08
CA LYS A 93 1.87 14.14 6.70
C LYS A 93 0.93 13.37 5.79
N VAL A 94 0.90 13.70 4.51
CA VAL A 94 0.04 13.01 3.54
C VAL A 94 0.39 11.53 3.50
N LYS A 95 1.67 11.19 3.34
CA LYS A 95 2.13 9.80 3.24
C LYS A 95 1.78 8.95 4.47
N TRP A 96 2.05 9.43 5.68
CA TRP A 96 1.73 8.67 6.90
C TRP A 96 0.24 8.54 7.14
N SER A 97 -0.53 9.59 6.85
CA SER A 97 -1.99 9.57 7.01
C SER A 97 -2.66 8.60 6.04
N GLU A 98 -2.23 8.54 4.79
CA GLU A 98 -2.78 7.60 3.81
C GLU A 98 -2.49 6.14 4.18
N LEU A 99 -1.27 5.86 4.66
CA LEU A 99 -0.89 4.53 5.14
C LEU A 99 -1.70 4.12 6.38
N ALA A 100 -1.85 5.02 7.35
CA ALA A 100 -2.66 4.78 8.54
C ALA A 100 -4.13 4.50 8.18
N LEU A 101 -4.72 5.29 7.29
CA LEU A 101 -6.08 5.07 6.78
C LEU A 101 -6.22 3.69 6.10
N PHE A 102 -5.24 3.29 5.30
CA PHE A 102 -5.23 1.98 4.66
C PHE A 102 -5.23 0.84 5.70
N LEU A 103 -4.36 0.91 6.71
CA LEU A 103 -4.28 -0.12 7.75
C LEU A 103 -5.52 -0.17 8.63
N ILE A 104 -6.11 0.98 8.99
CA ILE A 104 -7.39 1.02 9.69
C ILE A 104 -8.48 0.38 8.82
N GLY A 105 -8.51 0.71 7.53
CA GLY A 105 -9.43 0.13 6.56
C GLY A 105 -9.33 -1.39 6.53
N LYS A 106 -8.11 -1.90 6.41
CA LYS A 106 -7.82 -3.34 6.43
C LYS A 106 -8.29 -4.00 7.72
N THR A 107 -7.97 -3.41 8.87
CA THR A 107 -8.34 -3.95 10.18
C THR A 107 -9.86 -4.11 10.33
N TYR A 108 -10.65 -3.11 9.93
CA TYR A 108 -12.12 -3.21 9.99
C TYR A 108 -12.71 -4.10 8.91
N PHE A 109 -12.13 -4.12 7.71
CA PHE A 109 -12.64 -4.90 6.58
C PHE A 109 -12.44 -6.40 6.80
N ASP A 110 -11.23 -6.81 7.24
CA ASP A 110 -10.90 -8.21 7.51
C ASP A 110 -11.54 -8.71 8.82
N GLY A 111 -11.64 -7.84 9.83
CA GLY A 111 -12.22 -8.18 11.13
C GLY A 111 -11.31 -9.07 11.98
N ILE A 112 -10.00 -9.08 11.73
CA ILE A 112 -9.05 -9.88 12.51
C ILE A 112 -8.90 -9.26 13.89
N LEU A 113 -9.20 -10.05 14.95
CA LEU A 113 -9.14 -9.66 16.36
C LEU A 113 -10.07 -8.50 16.78
N ILE A 114 -10.96 -8.06 15.89
CA ILE A 114 -12.06 -7.15 16.18
C ILE A 114 -13.30 -7.57 15.39
N LYS A 115 -14.48 -7.11 15.81
CA LYS A 115 -15.70 -7.34 15.03
C LYS A 115 -15.57 -6.72 13.64
N ARG A 116 -15.73 -7.56 12.61
CA ARG A 116 -15.70 -7.14 11.21
C ARG A 116 -16.73 -6.04 10.95
N ASN A 117 -16.31 -4.98 10.27
CA ASN A 117 -17.17 -3.90 9.81
C ASN A 117 -16.78 -3.49 8.38
N LYS A 118 -17.31 -4.24 7.40
CA LYS A 118 -17.01 -4.04 5.97
C LYS A 118 -17.30 -2.61 5.51
N LYS A 119 -18.43 -2.02 5.93
CA LYS A 119 -18.80 -0.64 5.57
C LYS A 119 -17.77 0.38 6.07
N LYS A 120 -17.34 0.24 7.32
CA LYS A 120 -16.32 1.12 7.93
C LYS A 120 -14.96 0.91 7.25
N GLY A 121 -14.56 -0.34 6.99
CA GLY A 121 -13.33 -0.67 6.26
C GLY A 121 -13.28 -0.04 4.87
N LEU A 122 -14.36 -0.19 4.08
CA LEU A 122 -14.50 0.43 2.76
C LEU A 122 -14.38 1.96 2.81
N ASN A 123 -14.96 2.61 3.81
CA ASN A 123 -14.86 4.06 3.95
C ASN A 123 -13.41 4.50 4.18
N TYR A 124 -12.66 3.80 5.03
CA TYR A 124 -11.24 4.09 5.26
C TYR A 124 -10.39 3.82 4.02
N TYR A 125 -10.64 2.74 3.27
CA TYR A 125 -9.97 2.49 1.99
C TYR A 125 -10.22 3.61 0.97
N ARG A 126 -11.48 4.09 0.85
CA ARG A 126 -11.80 5.22 -0.03
C ARG A 126 -11.07 6.50 0.37
N LEU A 127 -11.00 6.80 1.67
CA LEU A 127 -10.24 7.95 2.18
C LEU A 127 -8.75 7.82 1.89
N ALA A 128 -8.16 6.62 2.08
CA ALA A 128 -6.77 6.35 1.75
C ALA A 128 -6.49 6.54 0.25
N ALA A 129 -7.33 5.95 -0.61
CA ALA A 129 -7.22 6.08 -2.06
C ALA A 129 -7.35 7.53 -2.53
N LYS A 130 -8.29 8.30 -1.94
CA LYS A 130 -8.45 9.75 -2.22
C LYS A 130 -7.20 10.54 -1.86
N LYS A 131 -6.43 10.10 -0.85
CA LYS A 131 -5.14 10.71 -0.46
C LYS A 131 -3.96 10.20 -1.29
N GLY A 132 -4.16 9.31 -2.24
CA GLY A 132 -3.12 8.81 -3.14
C GLY A 132 -2.56 7.43 -2.76
N ASN A 133 -3.12 6.74 -1.77
CA ASN A 133 -2.67 5.39 -1.43
C ASN A 133 -3.05 4.39 -2.51
N LEU A 134 -2.06 3.95 -3.28
CA LEU A 134 -2.26 3.02 -4.40
C LEU A 134 -2.68 1.61 -3.95
N ASN A 135 -2.22 1.16 -2.79
CA ASN A 135 -2.64 -0.13 -2.24
C ASN A 135 -4.15 -0.10 -1.92
N ALA A 136 -4.64 1.01 -1.35
CA ALA A 136 -6.07 1.18 -1.09
C ALA A 136 -6.89 1.23 -2.40
N ALA A 137 -6.42 1.98 -3.40
CA ALA A 137 -7.09 2.05 -4.69
C ALA A 137 -7.13 0.67 -5.37
N TYR A 138 -6.02 -0.05 -5.40
CA TYR A 138 -5.97 -1.39 -5.96
C TYR A 138 -6.85 -2.38 -5.18
N THR A 139 -6.80 -2.36 -3.85
CA THR A 139 -7.69 -3.18 -3.00
C THR A 139 -9.17 -2.91 -3.29
N LEU A 140 -9.56 -1.64 -3.46
CA LEU A 140 -10.93 -1.28 -3.84
C LEU A 140 -11.31 -1.82 -5.23
N SER A 141 -10.38 -1.80 -6.19
CA SER A 141 -10.65 -2.38 -7.52
C SER A 141 -10.89 -3.89 -7.44
N GLN A 142 -10.16 -4.60 -6.59
CA GLN A 142 -10.35 -6.04 -6.36
C GLN A 142 -11.69 -6.33 -5.67
N ILE A 143 -12.03 -5.56 -4.62
CA ILE A 143 -13.31 -5.70 -3.91
C ILE A 143 -14.48 -5.47 -4.88
N TYR A 144 -14.45 -4.40 -5.68
CA TYR A 144 -15.50 -4.13 -6.67
C TYR A 144 -15.47 -5.05 -7.90
N GLY A 145 -14.44 -5.89 -8.05
CA GLY A 145 -14.40 -6.98 -9.02
C GLY A 145 -14.95 -8.30 -8.50
N ALA A 146 -15.10 -8.45 -7.19
CA ALA A 146 -15.61 -9.67 -6.56
C ALA A 146 -17.13 -9.79 -6.71
N LYS A 147 -17.66 -11.05 -6.77
CA LYS A 147 -19.10 -11.31 -6.98
C LYS A 147 -20.02 -10.60 -5.98
N GLU A 148 -19.61 -10.58 -4.71
CA GLU A 148 -20.42 -10.02 -3.63
C GLU A 148 -20.63 -8.49 -3.72
N ASP A 149 -19.63 -7.77 -4.25
CA ASP A 149 -19.63 -6.30 -4.30
C ASP A 149 -19.48 -5.78 -5.74
N TYR A 150 -19.83 -6.61 -6.73
CA TYR A 150 -19.53 -6.33 -8.13
C TYR A 150 -20.07 -4.96 -8.59
N ASP A 151 -19.15 -4.06 -8.88
CA ASP A 151 -19.41 -2.75 -9.47
C ASP A 151 -18.30 -2.43 -10.49
N LEU A 152 -18.57 -2.75 -11.74
CA LEU A 152 -17.60 -2.61 -12.82
C LEU A 152 -17.14 -1.16 -13.01
N LYS A 153 -18.03 -0.18 -12.83
CA LYS A 153 -17.68 1.25 -12.96
C LYS A 153 -16.65 1.65 -11.91
N LYS A 154 -16.87 1.26 -10.65
CA LYS A 154 -15.92 1.52 -9.57
C LYS A 154 -14.62 0.73 -9.74
N LYS A 155 -14.68 -0.54 -10.15
CA LYS A 155 -13.48 -1.32 -10.47
C LYS A 155 -12.59 -0.57 -11.45
N ILE A 156 -13.15 -0.17 -12.60
CA ILE A 156 -12.42 0.53 -13.66
C ILE A 156 -11.94 1.91 -13.20
N PHE A 157 -12.71 2.63 -12.38
CA PHE A 157 -12.29 3.91 -11.81
C PHE A 157 -11.01 3.76 -10.99
N TYR A 158 -10.95 2.80 -10.05
CA TYR A 158 -9.79 2.58 -9.20
C TYR A 158 -8.60 1.99 -9.97
N LEU A 159 -8.83 1.11 -10.95
CA LEU A 159 -7.77 0.64 -11.84
C LEU A 159 -7.15 1.78 -12.64
N ASN A 160 -7.94 2.72 -13.17
CA ASN A 160 -7.43 3.89 -13.87
C ASN A 160 -6.62 4.81 -12.94
N GLN A 161 -7.01 4.96 -11.68
CA GLN A 161 -6.22 5.70 -10.68
C GLN A 161 -4.84 5.06 -10.49
N CYS A 162 -4.78 3.74 -10.34
CA CYS A 162 -3.54 2.99 -10.20
C CYS A 162 -2.67 3.04 -11.47
N ALA A 163 -3.29 2.91 -12.65
CA ALA A 163 -2.61 2.98 -13.94
C ALA A 163 -1.98 4.36 -14.18
N LYS A 164 -2.69 5.46 -13.88
CA LYS A 164 -2.15 6.83 -13.96
C LYS A 164 -0.91 7.01 -13.08
N ALA A 165 -0.85 6.35 -11.94
CA ALA A 165 0.32 6.33 -11.07
C ALA A 165 1.40 5.33 -11.53
N GLY A 166 1.20 4.65 -12.65
CA GLY A 166 2.17 3.76 -13.28
C GLY A 166 2.22 2.35 -12.69
N LEU A 167 1.15 1.87 -12.06
CA LEU A 167 1.08 0.50 -11.56
C LEU A 167 0.84 -0.47 -12.72
N SER A 168 1.84 -1.30 -13.04
CA SER A 168 1.82 -2.20 -14.22
C SER A 168 0.67 -3.20 -14.18
N ILE A 169 0.35 -3.76 -13.01
CA ILE A 169 -0.75 -4.71 -12.86
C ILE A 169 -2.12 -4.06 -13.15
N ALA A 170 -2.30 -2.78 -12.83
CA ALA A 170 -3.53 -2.07 -13.17
C ALA A 170 -3.66 -1.85 -14.68
N HIS A 171 -2.55 -1.55 -15.36
CA HIS A 171 -2.52 -1.50 -16.82
C HIS A 171 -2.86 -2.85 -17.44
N ALA A 172 -2.33 -3.95 -16.91
CA ALA A 172 -2.61 -5.29 -17.41
C ALA A 172 -4.09 -5.66 -17.25
N GLU A 173 -4.70 -5.41 -16.08
CA GLU A 173 -6.14 -5.66 -15.88
C GLU A 173 -7.03 -4.78 -16.79
N LEU A 174 -6.64 -3.53 -17.02
CA LEU A 174 -7.36 -2.67 -17.97
C LEU A 174 -7.19 -3.14 -19.43
N ALA A 175 -6.01 -3.66 -19.80
CA ALA A 175 -5.80 -4.26 -21.10
C ALA A 175 -6.77 -5.46 -21.31
N VAL A 176 -6.83 -6.37 -20.35
CA VAL A 176 -7.77 -7.50 -20.37
C VAL A 176 -9.22 -7.01 -20.53
N PHE A 177 -9.62 -6.00 -19.76
CA PHE A 177 -10.97 -5.44 -19.83
C PHE A 177 -11.30 -4.85 -21.21
N TYR A 178 -10.34 -4.14 -21.85
CA TYR A 178 -10.57 -3.49 -23.14
C TYR A 178 -10.35 -4.37 -24.36
N PHE A 179 -9.83 -5.57 -24.22
CA PHE A 179 -9.41 -6.45 -25.32
C PHE A 179 -10.41 -6.55 -26.48
N LYS A 180 -11.66 -6.96 -26.19
CA LYS A 180 -12.72 -7.06 -27.22
C LYS A 180 -13.58 -5.80 -27.36
N LYS A 181 -13.40 -4.81 -26.45
CA LYS A 181 -14.29 -3.64 -26.36
C LYS A 181 -13.72 -2.40 -27.03
N ASN A 182 -12.40 -2.20 -26.94
CA ASN A 182 -11.75 -1.02 -27.48
C ASN A 182 -10.27 -1.28 -27.81
N LYS A 183 -9.98 -1.51 -29.08
CA LYS A 183 -8.63 -1.84 -29.58
C LYS A 183 -7.58 -0.78 -29.20
N LYS A 184 -7.92 0.52 -29.25
CA LYS A 184 -7.00 1.63 -28.93
C LYS A 184 -6.62 1.63 -27.45
N LEU A 185 -7.60 1.51 -26.56
CA LEU A 185 -7.35 1.45 -25.09
C LEU A 185 -6.63 0.17 -24.70
N PHE A 186 -6.99 -0.96 -25.30
CA PHE A 186 -6.26 -2.21 -25.13
C PHE A 186 -4.78 -2.04 -25.47
N SER A 187 -4.44 -1.58 -26.69
CA SER A 187 -3.05 -1.40 -27.13
C SER A 187 -2.27 -0.46 -26.21
N LYS A 188 -2.89 0.65 -25.79
CA LYS A 188 -2.29 1.60 -24.84
C LYS A 188 -1.91 0.89 -23.52
N HIS A 189 -2.88 0.24 -22.87
CA HIS A 189 -2.66 -0.36 -21.56
C HIS A 189 -1.74 -1.58 -21.63
N TYR A 190 -1.83 -2.37 -22.68
CA TYR A 190 -0.93 -3.50 -22.91
C TYR A 190 0.53 -3.04 -23.00
N LYS A 191 0.82 -2.02 -23.83
CA LYS A 191 2.17 -1.46 -23.97
C LYS A 191 2.72 -0.95 -22.63
N GLU A 192 1.93 -0.22 -21.87
CA GLU A 192 2.34 0.31 -20.56
C GLU A 192 2.60 -0.81 -19.53
N ALA A 193 1.79 -1.86 -19.53
CA ALA A 193 2.02 -3.02 -18.67
C ALA A 193 3.36 -3.70 -18.99
N MET A 194 3.63 -3.94 -20.27
CA MET A 194 4.82 -4.66 -20.75
C MET A 194 6.12 -3.87 -20.60
N LYS A 195 6.09 -2.53 -20.54
CA LYS A 195 7.29 -1.69 -20.34
C LYS A 195 8.01 -2.03 -19.03
N LYS A 196 7.28 -2.29 -17.96
CA LYS A 196 7.82 -2.47 -16.61
C LYS A 196 7.97 -3.93 -16.20
N ASP A 197 7.11 -4.79 -16.67
CA ASP A 197 7.15 -6.23 -16.35
C ASP A 197 6.65 -7.03 -17.56
N LYS A 198 7.59 -7.56 -18.36
CA LYS A 198 7.28 -8.36 -19.55
C LYS A 198 6.47 -9.63 -19.24
N LYS A 199 6.50 -10.11 -18.00
CA LYS A 199 5.77 -11.30 -17.54
C LYS A 199 4.48 -10.98 -16.78
N ILE A 200 4.10 -9.71 -16.66
CA ILE A 200 2.97 -9.33 -15.81
C ILE A 200 1.64 -9.87 -16.34
N ILE A 201 1.50 -9.97 -17.66
CA ILE A 201 0.30 -10.55 -18.30
C ILE A 201 0.23 -12.05 -18.00
N ASP A 202 1.37 -12.74 -18.12
CA ASP A 202 1.45 -14.18 -17.78
C ASP A 202 1.12 -14.42 -16.30
N LYS A 203 1.55 -13.54 -15.40
CA LYS A 203 1.20 -13.61 -13.96
C LYS A 203 -0.30 -13.41 -13.70
N LEU A 204 -0.97 -12.56 -14.46
CA LEU A 204 -2.44 -12.37 -14.35
C LEU A 204 -3.20 -13.60 -14.80
N GLU A 205 -2.74 -14.27 -15.83
CA GLU A 205 -3.32 -15.54 -16.32
C GLU A 205 -3.32 -16.63 -15.26
N LEU A 206 -2.28 -16.66 -14.41
CA LEU A 206 -2.15 -17.64 -13.33
C LEU A 206 -3.04 -17.33 -12.10
N THR A 207 -3.43 -16.08 -11.88
CA THR A 207 -4.12 -15.64 -10.67
C THR A 207 -5.60 -15.35 -10.87
N SER A 208 -6.08 -15.22 -12.09
CA SER A 208 -7.45 -14.84 -12.37
C SER A 208 -8.31 -15.99 -12.88
N ILE A 209 -9.56 -15.99 -12.48
CA ILE A 209 -10.71 -16.78 -12.93
C ILE A 209 -10.93 -16.71 -14.47
N ALA A 210 -10.01 -16.10 -15.19
CA ALA A 210 -10.00 -15.94 -16.63
C ALA A 210 -9.36 -17.14 -17.38
N ARG A 211 -9.34 -18.33 -16.78
CA ARG A 211 -8.75 -19.52 -17.43
C ARG A 211 -9.28 -19.78 -18.85
N ASP A 212 -10.52 -19.44 -19.15
CA ASP A 212 -11.15 -19.87 -20.40
C ASP A 212 -11.15 -18.83 -21.53
N GLY A 213 -10.77 -17.59 -21.24
CA GLY A 213 -10.77 -16.51 -22.25
C GLY A 213 -9.40 -15.94 -22.59
N LEU A 214 -8.42 -16.08 -21.68
CA LEU A 214 -7.12 -15.40 -21.81
C LEU A 214 -6.06 -16.22 -22.56
N ILE A 215 -6.08 -17.53 -22.46
CA ILE A 215 -5.12 -18.41 -23.17
C ILE A 215 -5.27 -18.21 -24.69
N PHE A 216 -6.49 -18.12 -25.18
CA PHE A 216 -6.78 -17.79 -26.60
C PHE A 216 -6.30 -16.38 -27.00
N MET A 217 -6.26 -15.45 -26.05
CA MET A 217 -5.91 -14.05 -26.32
C MET A 217 -4.42 -13.82 -26.51
N THR A 218 -3.56 -14.53 -25.78
CA THR A 218 -2.11 -14.31 -25.82
C THR A 218 -1.49 -14.83 -27.10
N GLU A 219 -1.89 -15.98 -27.61
CA GLU A 219 -1.35 -16.52 -28.87
C GLU A 219 -1.81 -15.73 -30.09
N GLU A 220 -3.10 -15.46 -30.21
CA GLU A 220 -3.64 -14.68 -31.33
C GLU A 220 -3.06 -13.25 -31.36
N TYR A 221 -2.82 -12.64 -30.18
CA TYR A 221 -2.30 -11.30 -30.11
C TYR A 221 -0.78 -11.23 -30.27
N ARG A 222 -0.03 -12.20 -29.76
CA ARG A 222 1.41 -12.35 -30.07
C ARG A 222 1.65 -12.50 -31.58
N THR A 223 0.79 -13.23 -32.25
CA THR A 223 0.83 -13.42 -33.71
C THR A 223 0.49 -12.13 -34.45
N LYS A 224 -0.50 -11.35 -33.98
CA LYS A 224 -0.86 -10.05 -34.57
C LYS A 224 0.18 -8.95 -34.31
N LEU A 225 0.85 -8.94 -33.14
CA LEU A 225 1.95 -7.99 -32.86
C LEU A 225 3.21 -8.30 -33.67
N LYS A 226 3.51 -9.58 -33.91
CA LYS A 226 4.61 -9.94 -34.85
C LYS A 226 4.38 -9.38 -36.24
N LYS A 227 3.17 -9.50 -36.77
CA LYS A 227 2.78 -8.96 -38.10
C LYS A 227 2.71 -7.43 -38.20
N ILE A 228 2.75 -6.68 -37.09
CA ILE A 228 2.75 -5.20 -37.09
C ILE A 228 4.17 -4.67 -36.95
N ASN A 229 5.11 -5.49 -36.50
CA ASN A 229 6.54 -5.11 -36.32
C ASN A 229 7.45 -5.69 -37.42
N GLU A 230 6.89 -6.46 -38.36
CA GLU A 230 7.44 -6.84 -39.66
C GLU A 230 6.93 -5.86 -40.75
#